data_8e2f9322c00a069512cf19a4f3bec455
#
_entry.id   8e2f9322c00a069512cf19a4f3bec455
#
_cell.length_a   1.000
_cell.length_b   1.000
_cell.length_c   1.000
_cell.angle_alpha   90.00
_cell.angle_beta   90.00
_cell.angle_gamma   90.00
#
_symmetry.space_group_name_H-M   'P 1'
#
loop_
_entity.id
_entity.type
_entity.pdbx_description
1 polymer ?
#
loop_
_entity_poly.entity_id
_entity_poly.type
_entity_poly.pdbx_seq_one_letter_code
_entity_poly.pdbx_strand_id
1 'polypeptide(L)'
;MYVEEQANGTQREGSENRQLKTDGYAIDFYLLHHVSLAKDQIQTFLTSLAASLTLQAITDLLDHSSAMRLVFVLTHHGLHLAAEMQPSPFRPSQGPLTQHNVCGTGLSAMLHRAWQQYGRWCRWSSPFIHLLTLTVVTFGVLAPLICHRLLHSYFYLRRWHLNPMSQEFLEQNQQEGQAALHYFEKLQVPNASEASGSDAFQPLLLVTIITVQRRNDFHYVLQVASHFHRLLQKCGARCQSHRILLCNVESDPSSHQDVKLLRSFFPMVTRDKTGETPDPRVNQFEKEKQDYIFCLEQSLLVYSPEYVLIVEDDAVPEEDIFAVLQHLLLARFSKSYLRDALYFKLYHPERLQRYFNPEPMRILEWLGLGMFLGPVLNCVYSWATGRPSLSWPIVLFFALYSMALSELVGRHYMLELRRLAPTLYNIVPVTECCTPAMLFSAPSARRALGYLKGMHCRQGFAKDIALYSLLRTKGENAYVVEPNLVRHVGMYSSLRINDNPKLL
;
A
#
# COMPACT_ATOMS: atom_id res chain seq x y z
N MET A 1 47.29 38.70 33.79
CA MET A 1 46.02 37.97 34.06
C MET A 1 44.88 38.85 33.58
N TYR A 2 44.88 39.20 32.32
CA TYR A 2 43.81 39.98 31.64
C TYR A 2 44.16 40.12 30.15
N VAL A 3 44.16 39.02 29.35
CA VAL A 3 44.25 39.08 27.87
C VAL A 3 43.82 37.70 27.27
N GLU A 4 42.73 37.11 27.67
CA GLU A 4 42.32 35.84 27.06
C GLU A 4 40.79 35.69 26.79
N GLU A 5 40.03 36.79 26.77
CA GLU A 5 38.56 36.70 26.65
C GLU A 5 37.97 37.38 25.37
N GLN A 6 38.79 37.78 24.38
CA GLN A 6 38.28 38.41 23.16
C GLN A 6 38.47 37.59 21.87
N ALA A 7 38.99 36.34 21.92
CA ALA A 7 39.22 35.54 20.73
C ALA A 7 38.09 34.50 20.40
N ASN A 8 37.13 34.31 21.31
CA ASN A 8 36.08 33.30 21.14
C ASN A 8 34.73 33.82 20.55
N GLY A 9 34.56 35.12 20.39
CA GLY A 9 33.32 35.71 19.86
C GLY A 9 33.14 35.61 18.34
N THR A 10 34.26 35.71 17.61
CA THR A 10 34.23 35.77 16.14
C THR A 10 34.19 34.44 15.42
N GLN A 11 34.50 33.35 16.09
CA GLN A 11 34.36 32.00 15.48
C GLN A 11 32.95 31.40 15.55
N ARG A 12 32.08 31.85 16.46
CA ARG A 12 30.70 31.35 16.57
C ARG A 12 29.78 31.92 15.48
N GLU A 13 29.91 33.19 15.13
CA GLU A 13 29.08 33.78 14.04
C GLU A 13 29.42 33.22 12.66
N GLY A 14 30.69 32.82 12.43
CA GLY A 14 31.10 32.20 11.16
C GLY A 14 30.62 30.78 10.96
N SER A 15 30.33 30.02 12.05
CA SER A 15 29.85 28.65 11.98
C SER A 15 28.32 28.57 11.83
N GLU A 16 27.57 29.44 12.50
CA GLU A 16 26.10 29.50 12.34
C GLU A 16 25.69 29.98 10.94
N ASN A 17 26.41 30.96 10.35
CA ASN A 17 26.15 31.41 8.97
C ASN A 17 26.54 30.36 7.91
N ARG A 18 27.48 29.46 8.17
CA ARG A 18 27.77 28.34 7.27
C ARG A 18 26.75 27.22 7.40
N GLN A 19 26.24 26.97 8.58
CA GLN A 19 25.22 25.93 8.81
C GLN A 19 23.87 26.34 8.21
N LEU A 20 23.45 27.59 8.36
CA LEU A 20 22.24 28.12 7.71
C LEU A 20 22.33 28.14 6.17
N LYS A 21 23.52 28.32 5.57
CA LYS A 21 23.70 28.22 4.12
C LYS A 21 23.68 26.77 3.63
N THR A 22 24.24 25.82 4.38
CA THR A 22 24.19 24.40 4.01
C THR A 22 22.80 23.81 4.15
N ASP A 23 22.02 24.22 5.15
CA ASP A 23 20.64 23.77 5.33
C ASP A 23 19.70 24.31 4.25
N GLY A 24 19.92 25.53 3.76
CA GLY A 24 19.21 26.10 2.60
C GLY A 24 19.43 25.30 1.32
N TYR A 25 20.67 24.93 1.01
CA TYR A 25 20.97 24.11 -0.17
C TYR A 25 20.45 22.66 -0.04
N ALA A 26 20.40 22.10 1.15
CA ALA A 26 19.85 20.77 1.39
C ALA A 26 18.31 20.74 1.18
N ILE A 27 17.61 21.79 1.61
CA ILE A 27 16.17 21.93 1.41
C ILE A 27 15.84 22.14 -0.06
N ASP A 28 16.58 22.98 -0.78
CA ASP A 28 16.39 23.19 -2.23
C ASP A 28 16.69 21.94 -3.04
N PHE A 29 17.74 21.20 -2.68
CA PHE A 29 18.08 19.93 -3.34
C PHE A 29 17.04 18.84 -3.07
N TYR A 30 16.51 18.78 -1.85
CA TYR A 30 15.44 17.87 -1.47
C TYR A 30 14.14 18.18 -2.23
N LEU A 31 13.75 19.46 -2.30
CA LEU A 31 12.59 19.92 -3.07
C LEU A 31 12.75 19.66 -4.58
N LEU A 32 13.91 19.96 -5.17
CA LEU A 32 14.19 19.70 -6.58
C LEU A 32 14.19 18.21 -6.90
N HIS A 33 14.73 17.38 -6.01
CA HIS A 33 14.71 15.92 -6.15
C HIS A 33 13.28 15.36 -6.13
N HIS A 34 12.44 15.83 -5.20
CA HIS A 34 11.03 15.40 -5.12
C HIS A 34 10.18 15.92 -6.28
N VAL A 35 10.43 17.13 -6.77
CA VAL A 35 9.76 17.66 -7.97
C VAL A 35 10.15 16.89 -9.24
N SER A 36 11.42 16.49 -9.38
CA SER A 36 11.86 15.62 -10.48
C SER A 36 11.20 14.23 -10.43
N LEU A 37 11.14 13.65 -9.22
CA LEU A 37 10.47 12.36 -8.99
C LEU A 37 8.97 12.43 -9.33
N ALA A 38 8.30 13.53 -8.91
CA ALA A 38 6.90 13.79 -9.22
C ALA A 38 6.65 13.89 -10.73
N LYS A 39 7.52 14.59 -11.45
CA LYS A 39 7.42 14.75 -12.90
C LYS A 39 7.53 13.41 -13.62
N ASP A 40 8.51 12.58 -13.26
CA ASP A 40 8.70 11.25 -13.85
C ASP A 40 7.52 10.32 -13.55
N GLN A 41 6.96 10.40 -12.36
CA GLN A 41 5.80 9.60 -11.95
C GLN A 41 4.51 10.04 -12.66
N ILE A 42 4.27 11.34 -12.76
CA ILE A 42 3.13 11.91 -13.50
C ILE A 42 3.25 11.54 -14.99
N GLN A 43 4.43 11.64 -15.57
CA GLN A 43 4.64 11.29 -16.98
C GLN A 43 4.48 9.78 -17.22
N THR A 44 4.95 8.94 -16.31
CA THR A 44 4.75 7.48 -16.37
C THR A 44 3.27 7.13 -16.17
N PHE A 45 2.57 7.79 -15.27
CA PHE A 45 1.13 7.62 -15.05
C PHE A 45 0.32 8.06 -16.28
N LEU A 46 0.60 9.23 -16.83
CA LEU A 46 -0.11 9.75 -18.01
C LEU A 46 0.13 8.90 -19.27
N THR A 47 1.37 8.44 -19.51
CA THR A 47 1.68 7.57 -20.65
C THR A 47 1.07 6.18 -20.48
N SER A 48 1.03 5.64 -19.27
CA SER A 48 0.41 4.35 -18.99
C SER A 48 -1.12 4.41 -19.06
N LEU A 49 -1.71 5.51 -18.58
CA LEU A 49 -3.14 5.77 -18.69
C LEU A 49 -3.58 5.92 -20.15
N ALA A 50 -2.80 6.64 -20.97
CA ALA A 50 -3.05 6.77 -22.41
C ALA A 50 -2.92 5.44 -23.16
N ALA A 51 -2.00 4.56 -22.75
CA ALA A 51 -1.84 3.22 -23.32
C ALA A 51 -2.95 2.24 -22.88
N SER A 52 -3.52 2.42 -21.67
CA SER A 52 -4.59 1.57 -21.12
C SER A 52 -6.00 2.00 -21.57
N LEU A 53 -6.15 3.24 -22.03
CA LEU A 53 -7.43 3.80 -22.51
C LEU A 53 -7.63 3.53 -24.01
N THR A 54 -7.22 2.37 -24.51
CA THR A 54 -7.80 1.90 -25.78
C THR A 54 -9.30 1.63 -25.55
N LEU A 55 -10.11 2.09 -26.48
CA LEU A 55 -11.58 2.03 -26.46
C LEU A 55 -12.13 0.63 -26.12
N GLN A 56 -11.32 -0.40 -26.32
CA GLN A 56 -11.59 -1.81 -26.03
C GLN A 56 -11.70 -2.08 -24.52
N ALA A 57 -10.79 -1.52 -23.70
CA ALA A 57 -10.81 -1.74 -22.25
C ALA A 57 -12.04 -1.08 -21.58
N ILE A 58 -12.50 0.04 -22.14
CA ILE A 58 -13.73 0.72 -21.65
C ILE A 58 -14.97 -0.09 -22.05
N THR A 59 -15.00 -0.69 -23.22
CA THR A 59 -16.12 -1.54 -23.66
C THR A 59 -16.22 -2.81 -22.84
N ASP A 60 -15.09 -3.46 -22.55
CA ASP A 60 -15.03 -4.68 -21.73
C ASP A 60 -15.39 -4.41 -20.25
N LEU A 61 -15.02 -3.24 -19.73
CA LEU A 61 -15.40 -2.82 -18.36
C LEU A 61 -16.91 -2.50 -18.26
N LEU A 62 -17.50 -1.96 -19.33
CA LEU A 62 -18.93 -1.66 -19.38
C LEU A 62 -19.80 -2.93 -19.55
N ASP A 63 -19.29 -3.95 -20.23
CA ASP A 63 -20.01 -5.21 -20.42
C ASP A 63 -20.00 -6.13 -19.18
N HIS A 64 -18.99 -6.02 -18.31
CA HIS A 64 -18.92 -6.82 -17.09
C HIS A 64 -19.59 -6.20 -15.86
N SER A 65 -20.05 -4.95 -15.91
CA SER A 65 -20.65 -4.31 -14.73
C SER A 65 -22.18 -4.41 -14.68
N SER A 66 -22.67 -5.56 -14.29
CA SER A 66 -24.08 -5.73 -13.86
C SER A 66 -24.49 -4.72 -12.76
N ALA A 67 -23.55 -4.23 -11.98
CA ALA A 67 -23.77 -3.21 -10.96
C ALA A 67 -24.06 -1.82 -11.56
N MET A 68 -23.41 -1.44 -12.66
CA MET A 68 -23.70 -0.15 -13.34
C MET A 68 -25.07 -0.17 -14.03
N ARG A 69 -25.50 -1.31 -14.58
CA ARG A 69 -26.87 -1.46 -15.12
C ARG A 69 -27.91 -1.35 -14.03
N LEU A 70 -27.64 -1.88 -12.83
CA LEU A 70 -28.55 -1.77 -11.68
C LEU A 70 -28.72 -0.32 -11.20
N VAL A 71 -27.63 0.46 -11.14
CA VAL A 71 -27.67 1.89 -10.78
C VAL A 71 -28.45 2.70 -11.83
N PHE A 72 -28.25 2.39 -13.12
CA PHE A 72 -28.96 3.07 -14.20
C PHE A 72 -30.47 2.73 -14.21
N VAL A 73 -30.83 1.47 -13.94
CA VAL A 73 -32.22 1.00 -13.85
C VAL A 73 -32.91 1.58 -12.60
N LEU A 74 -32.23 1.61 -11.45
CA LEU A 74 -32.79 2.17 -10.20
C LEU A 74 -32.99 3.67 -10.28
N THR A 75 -32.09 4.41 -10.94
CA THR A 75 -32.28 5.86 -11.17
C THR A 75 -33.38 6.13 -12.19
N HIS A 76 -33.54 5.32 -13.21
CA HIS A 76 -34.57 5.47 -14.23
C HIS A 76 -35.98 5.07 -13.70
N HIS A 77 -36.10 4.00 -12.92
CA HIS A 77 -37.36 3.61 -12.27
C HIS A 77 -37.76 4.52 -11.10
N GLY A 78 -36.77 5.01 -10.32
CA GLY A 78 -37.06 6.03 -9.29
C GLY A 78 -37.59 7.33 -9.87
N LEU A 79 -37.17 7.73 -11.05
CA LEU A 79 -37.65 8.88 -11.78
C LEU A 79 -39.10 8.68 -12.31
N HIS A 80 -39.51 7.46 -12.65
CA HIS A 80 -40.88 7.21 -13.14
C HIS A 80 -41.93 7.17 -12.01
N LEU A 81 -41.59 6.64 -10.84
CA LEU A 81 -42.50 6.60 -9.68
C LEU A 81 -42.73 7.98 -9.07
N ALA A 82 -41.81 8.93 -9.22
CA ALA A 82 -41.98 10.31 -8.72
C ALA A 82 -42.77 11.23 -9.69
N ALA A 83 -42.95 10.82 -10.94
CA ALA A 83 -43.72 11.61 -11.93
C ALA A 83 -45.22 11.49 -11.77
N GLU A 84 -45.74 10.50 -11.02
CA GLU A 84 -47.20 10.28 -10.81
C GLU A 84 -47.81 11.03 -9.63
N MET A 85 -47.01 11.76 -8.83
CA MET A 85 -47.53 12.59 -7.72
C MET A 85 -47.49 14.08 -8.06
N GLN A 86 -48.36 14.53 -8.93
CA GLN A 86 -48.61 15.97 -9.12
C GLN A 86 -49.80 16.43 -8.26
N PRO A 87 -49.64 17.49 -7.45
CA PRO A 87 -50.80 18.15 -6.83
C PRO A 87 -51.48 19.09 -7.82
N SER A 88 -52.81 19.05 -7.86
CA SER A 88 -53.69 19.85 -8.69
C SER A 88 -53.55 21.37 -8.41
N PRO A 89 -53.75 22.26 -9.40
CA PRO A 89 -53.59 23.69 -9.23
C PRO A 89 -54.81 24.32 -8.60
N PHE A 90 -54.65 24.93 -7.44
CA PHE A 90 -55.64 25.81 -6.81
C PHE A 90 -55.63 27.18 -7.51
N ARG A 91 -56.79 27.60 -8.06
CA ARG A 91 -57.05 28.97 -8.58
C ARG A 91 -57.39 29.90 -7.43
N PRO A 92 -56.76 31.08 -7.29
CA PRO A 92 -57.29 32.13 -6.38
C PRO A 92 -58.18 33.07 -7.12
N SER A 93 -59.34 33.32 -6.51
CA SER A 93 -60.33 34.35 -6.91
C SER A 93 -59.77 35.75 -6.62
N GLN A 94 -60.06 36.69 -7.57
CA GLN A 94 -59.73 38.09 -7.44
C GLN A 94 -60.83 38.80 -6.60
N GLY A 95 -60.39 39.67 -5.68
CA GLY A 95 -61.19 40.71 -5.05
C GLY A 95 -60.30 41.92 -4.72
N PRO A 96 -60.69 43.15 -4.95
CA PRO A 96 -59.90 44.35 -4.79
C PRO A 96 -59.96 44.89 -3.38
N LEU A 97 -58.89 45.47 -2.83
CA LEU A 97 -58.93 46.64 -1.94
C LEU A 97 -57.56 47.10 -1.40
N THR A 98 -57.32 48.38 -1.68
CA THR A 98 -56.74 49.47 -0.87
C THR A 98 -55.24 49.33 -0.38
N GLN A 99 -54.56 50.38 -0.83
CA GLN A 99 -53.22 50.81 -0.38
C GLN A 99 -53.20 51.15 1.12
N HIS A 100 -52.19 50.61 1.79
CA HIS A 100 -51.49 51.28 2.90
C HIS A 100 -50.03 51.01 2.82
N ASN A 101 -49.26 52.08 2.63
CA ASN A 101 -47.77 52.06 2.71
C ASN A 101 -47.32 51.80 4.13
N VAL A 102 -46.58 50.75 4.33
CA VAL A 102 -45.70 50.58 5.51
C VAL A 102 -44.35 50.02 5.05
N CYS A 103 -43.32 50.73 5.48
CA CYS A 103 -41.90 50.45 5.26
C CYS A 103 -41.50 49.09 5.85
N GLY A 104 -41.67 48.02 5.08
CA GLY A 104 -41.37 46.65 5.47
C GLY A 104 -40.96 45.76 4.27
N THR A 105 -40.79 46.33 3.09
CA THR A 105 -40.77 45.61 1.82
C THR A 105 -39.40 44.96 1.46
N GLY A 106 -38.33 45.27 2.17
CA GLY A 106 -37.00 44.74 1.84
C GLY A 106 -36.84 43.28 2.28
N LEU A 107 -37.18 42.94 3.50
CA LEU A 107 -36.95 41.65 4.09
C LEU A 107 -37.86 40.55 3.52
N SER A 108 -39.18 40.89 3.34
CA SER A 108 -40.14 39.97 2.75
C SER A 108 -39.83 39.68 1.28
N ALA A 109 -39.37 40.67 0.52
CA ALA A 109 -38.95 40.51 -0.87
C ALA A 109 -37.65 39.68 -0.96
N MET A 110 -36.71 39.85 -0.03
CA MET A 110 -35.51 38.99 0.08
C MET A 110 -35.89 37.56 0.44
N LEU A 111 -36.72 37.35 1.43
CA LEU A 111 -37.22 36.02 1.84
C LEU A 111 -37.99 35.34 0.71
N HIS A 112 -38.82 36.07 -0.01
CA HIS A 112 -39.60 35.56 -1.13
C HIS A 112 -38.67 35.18 -2.33
N ARG A 113 -37.69 36.00 -2.64
CA ARG A 113 -36.65 35.66 -3.65
C ARG A 113 -35.84 34.46 -3.21
N ALA A 114 -35.39 34.35 -1.96
CA ALA A 114 -34.71 33.21 -1.40
C ALA A 114 -35.58 31.95 -1.48
N TRP A 115 -36.87 32.05 -1.13
CA TRP A 115 -37.83 30.94 -1.22
C TRP A 115 -38.09 30.48 -2.66
N GLN A 116 -38.22 31.42 -3.61
CA GLN A 116 -38.36 31.10 -5.03
C GLN A 116 -37.05 30.47 -5.60
N GLN A 117 -35.89 30.90 -5.13
CA GLN A 117 -34.61 30.37 -5.50
C GLN A 117 -34.44 28.96 -4.92
N TYR A 118 -34.85 28.77 -3.66
CA TYR A 118 -34.88 27.45 -3.01
C TYR A 118 -35.83 26.48 -3.73
N GLY A 119 -37.05 26.92 -4.10
CA GLY A 119 -38.01 26.12 -4.88
C GLY A 119 -37.48 25.71 -6.27
N ARG A 120 -36.61 26.53 -6.88
CA ARG A 120 -35.90 26.15 -8.14
C ARG A 120 -34.82 25.11 -7.92
N TRP A 121 -34.14 25.16 -6.79
CA TRP A 121 -33.11 24.16 -6.44
C TRP A 121 -33.71 22.79 -6.07
N CYS A 122 -34.90 22.79 -5.49
CA CYS A 122 -35.59 21.56 -5.09
C CYS A 122 -36.39 20.89 -6.22
N ARG A 123 -36.29 21.36 -7.47
CA ARG A 123 -36.93 20.67 -8.60
C ARG A 123 -36.08 19.45 -8.99
N TRP A 124 -36.73 18.31 -9.27
CA TRP A 124 -36.10 17.07 -9.73
C TRP A 124 -35.20 17.27 -10.96
N SER A 125 -35.47 18.24 -11.81
CA SER A 125 -34.61 18.61 -12.94
C SER A 125 -33.38 19.45 -12.55
N SER A 126 -33.20 19.78 -11.27
CA SER A 126 -32.06 20.59 -10.81
C SER A 126 -30.78 19.76 -10.71
N PRO A 127 -29.63 20.26 -11.20
CA PRO A 127 -28.33 19.61 -10.97
C PRO A 127 -28.05 19.37 -9.49
N PHE A 128 -28.44 20.28 -8.63
CA PHE A 128 -28.27 20.17 -7.18
C PHE A 128 -28.91 18.89 -6.61
N ILE A 129 -30.18 18.63 -7.00
CA ILE A 129 -30.89 17.42 -6.54
C ILE A 129 -30.21 16.15 -7.11
N HIS A 130 -29.82 16.16 -8.39
CA HIS A 130 -29.11 15.01 -8.98
C HIS A 130 -27.81 14.70 -8.22
N LEU A 131 -26.97 15.71 -7.96
CA LEU A 131 -25.69 15.54 -7.28
C LEU A 131 -25.88 15.16 -5.80
N LEU A 132 -26.89 15.74 -5.12
CA LEU A 132 -27.25 15.38 -3.76
C LEU A 132 -27.73 13.91 -3.68
N THR A 133 -28.63 13.52 -4.59
CA THR A 133 -29.11 12.14 -4.67
C THR A 133 -27.98 11.18 -4.94
N LEU A 134 -27.10 11.50 -5.90
CA LEU A 134 -25.90 10.70 -6.17
C LEU A 134 -25.05 10.53 -4.91
N THR A 135 -24.80 11.63 -4.18
CA THR A 135 -24.01 11.60 -2.95
C THR A 135 -24.67 10.72 -1.88
N VAL A 136 -25.94 10.92 -1.62
CA VAL A 136 -26.69 10.15 -0.61
C VAL A 136 -26.75 8.68 -0.98
N VAL A 137 -27.03 8.34 -2.24
CA VAL A 137 -27.08 6.95 -2.70
C VAL A 137 -25.70 6.31 -2.62
N THR A 138 -24.64 6.99 -3.08
CA THR A 138 -23.30 6.42 -3.05
C THR A 138 -22.77 6.24 -1.64
N PHE A 139 -22.74 7.32 -0.84
CA PHE A 139 -22.09 7.27 0.48
C PHE A 139 -23.02 6.74 1.58
N GLY A 140 -24.34 6.90 1.44
CA GLY A 140 -25.33 6.44 2.42
C GLY A 140 -25.81 5.00 2.20
N VAL A 141 -25.74 4.49 0.96
CA VAL A 141 -26.28 3.18 0.62
C VAL A 141 -25.22 2.26 -0.03
N LEU A 142 -24.74 2.64 -1.21
CA LEU A 142 -23.88 1.74 -2.01
C LEU A 142 -22.53 1.46 -1.35
N ALA A 143 -21.81 2.48 -0.91
CA ALA A 143 -20.51 2.31 -0.29
C ALA A 143 -20.59 1.51 1.03
N PRO A 144 -21.52 1.80 1.97
CA PRO A 144 -21.72 0.94 3.13
C PRO A 144 -22.07 -0.52 2.77
N LEU A 145 -22.93 -0.75 1.79
CA LEU A 145 -23.34 -2.09 1.39
C LEU A 145 -22.21 -2.90 0.71
N ILE A 146 -21.37 -2.24 -0.09
CA ILE A 146 -20.31 -2.91 -0.83
C ILE A 146 -19.05 -3.04 0.04
N CYS A 147 -18.73 -2.00 0.81
CA CYS A 147 -17.43 -1.90 1.52
C CYS A 147 -17.50 -2.35 2.98
N HIS A 148 -18.64 -2.83 3.50
CA HIS A 148 -18.77 -3.20 4.92
C HIS A 148 -17.83 -4.35 5.36
N ARG A 149 -17.36 -5.18 4.43
CA ARG A 149 -16.39 -6.25 4.66
C ARG A 149 -14.94 -5.85 4.39
N LEU A 150 -14.70 -4.69 3.80
CA LEU A 150 -13.36 -4.23 3.47
C LEU A 150 -12.68 -3.66 4.72
N LEU A 151 -11.78 -4.43 5.31
CA LEU A 151 -11.14 -4.17 6.63
C LEU A 151 -10.57 -2.75 6.77
N HIS A 152 -10.02 -2.20 5.71
CA HIS A 152 -9.35 -0.90 5.73
C HIS A 152 -10.19 0.24 5.14
N SER A 153 -11.44 -0.03 4.76
CA SER A 153 -12.41 0.99 4.37
C SER A 153 -12.98 1.72 5.59
N TYR A 154 -13.34 2.99 5.42
CA TYR A 154 -14.08 3.72 6.45
C TYR A 154 -15.50 3.18 6.66
N PHE A 155 -16.04 2.44 5.69
CA PHE A 155 -17.35 1.77 5.78
C PHE A 155 -17.28 0.40 6.45
N TYR A 156 -16.12 -0.04 6.93
CA TYR A 156 -15.97 -1.33 7.59
C TYR A 156 -16.79 -1.41 8.88
N LEU A 157 -17.68 -2.39 8.95
CA LEU A 157 -18.55 -2.61 10.11
C LEU A 157 -17.90 -3.55 11.12
N ARG A 158 -16.95 -3.02 11.90
CA ARG A 158 -16.19 -3.76 12.92
C ARG A 158 -17.04 -4.60 13.85
N ARG A 159 -18.23 -4.13 14.23
CA ARG A 159 -19.16 -4.88 15.10
C ARG A 159 -19.68 -6.16 14.47
N TRP A 160 -19.79 -6.20 13.15
CA TRP A 160 -20.33 -7.34 12.42
C TRP A 160 -19.26 -8.34 12.00
N HIS A 161 -18.05 -7.86 11.74
CA HIS A 161 -17.01 -8.67 11.09
C HIS A 161 -15.78 -8.93 11.95
N LEU A 162 -15.67 -8.35 13.17
CA LEU A 162 -14.49 -8.54 13.98
C LEU A 162 -14.22 -10.03 14.27
N ASN A 163 -15.16 -10.73 14.89
CA ASN A 163 -15.00 -12.13 15.22
C ASN A 163 -15.20 -13.07 14.01
N PRO A 164 -16.29 -12.93 13.22
CA PRO A 164 -16.46 -13.76 12.03
C PRO A 164 -15.30 -13.65 11.04
N MET A 165 -14.77 -12.43 10.85
CA MET A 165 -13.63 -12.24 9.94
C MET A 165 -12.34 -12.82 10.51
N SER A 166 -12.08 -12.69 11.80
CA SER A 166 -10.94 -13.33 12.44
C SER A 166 -10.99 -14.84 12.33
N GLN A 167 -12.15 -15.45 12.55
CA GLN A 167 -12.36 -16.87 12.43
C GLN A 167 -12.19 -17.34 10.97
N GLU A 168 -12.78 -16.62 10.01
CA GLU A 168 -12.65 -16.91 8.59
C GLU A 168 -11.17 -16.86 8.14
N PHE A 169 -10.42 -15.85 8.55
CA PHE A 169 -8.99 -15.76 8.24
C PHE A 169 -8.17 -16.88 8.89
N LEU A 170 -8.50 -17.27 10.12
CA LEU A 170 -7.81 -18.39 10.78
C LEU A 170 -8.08 -19.70 10.04
N GLU A 171 -9.33 -19.97 9.68
CA GLU A 171 -9.72 -21.16 8.93
C GLU A 171 -9.08 -21.18 7.54
N GLN A 172 -9.06 -20.04 6.83
CA GLN A 172 -8.38 -19.91 5.55
C GLN A 172 -6.88 -20.17 5.69
N ASN A 173 -6.20 -19.55 6.66
CA ASN A 173 -4.78 -19.78 6.90
C ASN A 173 -4.47 -21.25 7.22
N GLN A 174 -5.31 -21.90 8.00
CA GLN A 174 -5.17 -23.32 8.31
C GLN A 174 -5.33 -24.19 7.05
N GLN A 175 -6.32 -23.87 6.21
CA GLN A 175 -6.54 -24.58 4.93
C GLN A 175 -5.36 -24.37 3.97
N GLU A 176 -4.87 -23.15 3.84
CA GLU A 176 -3.70 -22.82 3.01
C GLU A 176 -2.44 -23.54 3.53
N GLY A 177 -2.25 -23.61 4.86
CA GLY A 177 -1.17 -24.35 5.49
C GLY A 177 -1.22 -25.84 5.20
N GLN A 178 -2.37 -26.47 5.36
CA GLN A 178 -2.59 -27.89 5.02
C GLN A 178 -2.39 -28.16 3.53
N ALA A 179 -2.85 -27.27 2.67
CA ALA A 179 -2.63 -27.38 1.23
C ALA A 179 -1.15 -27.29 0.86
N ALA A 180 -0.38 -26.45 1.55
CA ALA A 180 1.07 -26.32 1.36
C ALA A 180 1.83 -27.56 1.88
N LEU A 181 1.42 -28.13 3.03
CA LEU A 181 1.96 -29.39 3.54
C LEU A 181 1.75 -30.50 2.50
N HIS A 182 0.53 -30.66 2.06
CA HIS A 182 0.19 -31.69 1.08
C HIS A 182 0.89 -31.50 -0.28
N TYR A 183 1.18 -30.26 -0.65
CA TYR A 183 1.96 -29.95 -1.85
C TYR A 183 3.36 -30.56 -1.77
N PHE A 184 4.10 -30.35 -0.67
CA PHE A 184 5.46 -30.88 -0.51
C PHE A 184 5.49 -32.40 -0.25
N GLU A 185 4.48 -32.98 0.38
CA GLU A 185 4.36 -34.43 0.54
C GLU A 185 4.20 -35.18 -0.79
N LYS A 186 3.52 -34.54 -1.76
CA LYS A 186 3.32 -35.11 -3.11
C LYS A 186 4.44 -34.81 -4.07
N LEU A 187 5.26 -33.81 -3.78
CA LEU A 187 6.33 -33.39 -4.67
C LEU A 187 7.46 -34.43 -4.64
N GLN A 188 7.88 -34.88 -5.83
CA GLN A 188 9.06 -35.76 -5.92
C GLN A 188 10.30 -35.00 -5.51
N VAL A 189 11.10 -35.58 -4.62
CA VAL A 189 12.38 -35.02 -4.21
C VAL A 189 13.29 -34.98 -5.43
N PRO A 190 13.90 -33.80 -5.76
CA PRO A 190 14.82 -33.72 -6.88
C PRO A 190 15.97 -34.70 -6.71
N ASN A 191 16.38 -35.42 -7.79
CA ASN A 191 17.51 -36.33 -7.75
C ASN A 191 18.78 -35.54 -7.43
N ALA A 192 19.61 -36.06 -6.51
CA ALA A 192 20.84 -35.41 -6.05
C ALA A 192 21.84 -35.05 -7.18
N SER A 193 21.69 -35.69 -8.36
CA SER A 193 22.52 -35.42 -9.54
C SER A 193 22.16 -34.08 -10.24
N GLU A 194 20.94 -33.60 -10.10
CA GLU A 194 20.51 -32.33 -10.69
C GLU A 194 20.89 -31.11 -9.81
N ALA A 195 20.98 -31.32 -8.51
CA ALA A 195 21.38 -30.29 -7.54
C ALA A 195 22.89 -29.95 -7.59
N SER A 196 23.75 -30.88 -8.04
CA SER A 196 25.21 -30.73 -8.01
C SER A 196 25.83 -29.93 -9.16
N GLY A 197 25.08 -29.57 -10.18
CA GLY A 197 25.59 -28.87 -11.38
C GLY A 197 25.65 -27.36 -11.31
N SER A 198 25.23 -26.72 -10.22
CA SER A 198 24.92 -25.26 -10.16
C SER A 198 25.77 -24.47 -9.16
N ASP A 199 26.78 -25.06 -8.52
CA ASP A 199 27.50 -24.40 -7.40
C ASP A 199 28.39 -23.21 -7.78
N ALA A 200 28.61 -22.95 -9.06
CA ALA A 200 29.50 -21.88 -9.52
C ALA A 200 28.76 -20.62 -10.04
N PHE A 201 27.44 -20.62 -10.06
CA PHE A 201 26.69 -19.52 -10.64
C PHE A 201 26.21 -18.54 -9.58
N GLN A 202 26.68 -17.29 -9.65
CA GLN A 202 26.20 -16.17 -8.83
C GLN A 202 24.76 -15.82 -9.21
N PRO A 203 23.77 -15.98 -8.30
CA PRO A 203 22.40 -15.64 -8.63
C PRO A 203 22.20 -14.13 -8.70
N LEU A 204 21.36 -13.68 -9.63
CA LEU A 204 20.91 -12.30 -9.69
C LEU A 204 20.07 -11.96 -8.42
N LEU A 205 19.16 -12.85 -8.05
CA LEU A 205 18.30 -12.70 -6.89
C LEU A 205 18.32 -13.95 -6.01
N LEU A 206 18.67 -13.77 -4.75
CA LEU A 206 18.52 -14.79 -3.71
C LEU A 206 17.34 -14.44 -2.81
N VAL A 207 16.33 -15.29 -2.77
CA VAL A 207 15.21 -15.19 -1.82
C VAL A 207 15.57 -15.99 -0.57
N THR A 208 15.78 -15.33 0.56
CA THR A 208 16.09 -15.98 1.83
C THR A 208 14.89 -15.91 2.74
N ILE A 209 14.30 -17.06 3.06
CA ILE A 209 13.13 -17.18 3.94
C ILE A 209 13.65 -17.44 5.36
N ILE A 210 13.44 -16.47 6.25
CA ILE A 210 13.75 -16.60 7.68
C ILE A 210 12.59 -17.30 8.36
N THR A 211 12.87 -18.37 9.11
CA THR A 211 11.84 -19.13 9.79
C THR A 211 12.21 -19.47 11.22
N VAL A 212 11.21 -19.44 12.07
CA VAL A 212 11.21 -19.93 13.45
C VAL A 212 9.96 -20.78 13.64
N GLN A 213 10.00 -21.75 14.53
CA GLN A 213 8.81 -22.55 14.80
C GLN A 213 7.70 -21.68 15.38
N ARG A 214 6.57 -21.70 14.70
CA ARG A 214 5.33 -21.07 15.13
C ARG A 214 4.29 -22.16 15.48
N ARG A 215 3.02 -21.78 15.63
CA ARG A 215 1.94 -22.76 15.82
C ARG A 215 1.88 -23.71 14.62
N ASN A 216 1.93 -25.00 14.87
CA ASN A 216 2.08 -26.04 13.83
C ASN A 216 0.87 -26.13 12.88
N ASP A 217 -0.29 -25.63 13.30
CA ASP A 217 -1.55 -25.76 12.55
C ASP A 217 -1.57 -24.88 11.28
N PHE A 218 -0.74 -23.86 11.20
CA PHE A 218 -0.75 -22.87 10.11
C PHE A 218 0.33 -23.11 9.06
N HIS A 219 1.42 -23.82 9.39
CA HIS A 219 2.50 -24.16 8.47
C HIS A 219 2.98 -22.96 7.62
N TYR A 220 3.19 -21.77 8.24
CA TYR A 220 3.48 -20.54 7.51
C TYR A 220 4.67 -20.66 6.56
N VAL A 221 5.78 -21.24 7.00
CA VAL A 221 6.96 -21.42 6.15
C VAL A 221 6.66 -22.30 4.93
N LEU A 222 5.80 -23.31 5.07
CA LEU A 222 5.37 -24.14 3.94
C LEU A 222 4.51 -23.34 2.96
N GLN A 223 3.61 -22.48 3.46
CA GLN A 223 2.83 -21.59 2.59
C GLN A 223 3.77 -20.71 1.75
N VAL A 224 4.68 -19.97 2.38
CA VAL A 224 5.61 -19.07 1.70
C VAL A 224 6.51 -19.84 0.72
N ALA A 225 7.10 -20.95 1.16
CA ALA A 225 8.00 -21.77 0.32
C ALA A 225 7.25 -22.37 -0.88
N SER A 226 6.01 -22.87 -0.70
CA SER A 226 5.23 -23.45 -1.80
C SER A 226 4.85 -22.41 -2.85
N HIS A 227 4.49 -21.21 -2.44
CA HIS A 227 4.20 -20.11 -3.36
C HIS A 227 5.43 -19.69 -4.15
N PHE A 228 6.57 -19.44 -3.50
CA PHE A 228 7.82 -19.11 -4.20
C PHE A 228 8.25 -20.23 -5.15
N HIS A 229 8.13 -21.49 -4.74
CA HIS A 229 8.49 -22.62 -5.59
C HIS A 229 7.62 -22.68 -6.87
N ARG A 230 6.30 -22.58 -6.73
CA ARG A 230 5.37 -22.55 -7.88
C ARG A 230 5.64 -21.35 -8.79
N LEU A 231 5.90 -20.18 -8.21
CA LEU A 231 6.17 -18.96 -8.99
C LEU A 231 7.49 -19.04 -9.76
N LEU A 232 8.56 -19.66 -9.18
CA LEU A 232 9.79 -19.91 -9.89
C LEU A 232 9.58 -20.90 -11.04
N GLN A 233 8.84 -21.97 -10.83
CA GLN A 233 8.50 -22.92 -11.88
C GLN A 233 7.70 -22.23 -13.02
N LYS A 234 6.67 -21.41 -12.68
CA LYS A 234 5.87 -20.65 -13.64
C LYS A 234 6.73 -19.63 -14.43
N CYS A 235 7.70 -19.03 -13.76
CA CYS A 235 8.63 -18.06 -14.37
C CYS A 235 9.57 -18.73 -15.38
N GLY A 236 10.00 -19.97 -15.14
CA GLY A 236 10.82 -20.79 -16.04
C GLY A 236 12.16 -20.12 -16.37
N ALA A 237 12.50 -20.07 -17.67
CA ALA A 237 13.78 -19.55 -18.15
C ALA A 237 14.12 -18.13 -17.72
N ARG A 238 13.11 -17.28 -17.47
CA ARG A 238 13.32 -15.89 -17.02
C ARG A 238 13.87 -15.78 -15.60
N CYS A 239 13.62 -16.80 -14.76
CA CYS A 239 14.05 -16.84 -13.38
C CYS A 239 15.18 -17.86 -13.10
N GLN A 240 15.90 -18.30 -14.11
CA GLN A 240 17.01 -19.26 -13.94
C GLN A 240 18.11 -18.76 -13.01
N SER A 241 18.30 -17.44 -12.96
CA SER A 241 19.25 -16.77 -12.06
C SER A 241 18.70 -16.48 -10.66
N HIS A 242 17.52 -17.00 -10.30
CA HIS A 242 16.93 -16.83 -8.99
C HIS A 242 17.09 -18.10 -8.17
N ARG A 243 17.32 -17.96 -6.87
CA ARG A 243 17.49 -19.09 -5.93
C ARG A 243 16.68 -18.82 -4.67
N ILE A 244 16.31 -19.91 -3.98
CA ILE A 244 15.69 -19.84 -2.65
C ILE A 244 16.69 -20.45 -1.66
N LEU A 245 16.84 -19.81 -0.51
CA LEU A 245 17.58 -20.25 0.65
C LEU A 245 16.66 -20.24 1.86
N LEU A 246 16.64 -21.32 2.63
CA LEU A 246 15.97 -21.34 3.92
C LEU A 246 16.95 -20.96 5.03
N CYS A 247 16.58 -20.08 5.92
CA CYS A 247 17.34 -19.71 7.09
C CYS A 247 16.56 -20.05 8.36
N ASN A 248 16.89 -21.19 8.96
CA ASN A 248 16.29 -21.65 10.20
C ASN A 248 17.01 -21.03 11.41
N VAL A 249 16.28 -20.20 12.17
CA VAL A 249 16.79 -19.52 13.37
C VAL A 249 16.14 -20.02 14.65
N GLU A 250 15.49 -21.19 14.57
CA GLU A 250 14.92 -21.84 15.74
C GLU A 250 16.03 -22.21 16.74
N SER A 251 15.75 -22.01 18.02
CA SER A 251 16.72 -22.30 19.10
C SER A 251 17.06 -23.78 19.20
N ASP A 252 16.07 -24.65 18.95
CA ASP A 252 16.24 -26.08 18.73
C ASP A 252 15.89 -26.41 17.28
N PRO A 253 16.85 -26.45 16.38
CA PRO A 253 16.59 -26.75 14.96
C PRO A 253 15.89 -28.09 14.73
N SER A 254 16.00 -29.02 15.67
CA SER A 254 15.39 -30.34 15.57
C SER A 254 13.89 -30.35 15.88
N SER A 255 13.37 -29.30 16.50
CA SER A 255 11.94 -29.19 16.83
C SER A 255 11.08 -28.79 15.63
N HIS A 256 11.63 -28.05 14.65
CA HIS A 256 10.90 -27.47 13.54
C HIS A 256 10.55 -28.48 12.44
N GLN A 257 9.36 -29.10 12.51
CA GLN A 257 8.93 -30.17 11.61
C GLN A 257 8.84 -29.73 10.15
N ASP A 258 8.28 -28.55 9.87
CA ASP A 258 8.11 -28.05 8.51
C ASP A 258 9.46 -27.86 7.80
N VAL A 259 10.47 -27.41 8.53
CA VAL A 259 11.82 -27.21 8.01
C VAL A 259 12.47 -28.56 7.67
N LYS A 260 12.21 -29.63 8.45
CA LYS A 260 12.70 -30.98 8.12
C LYS A 260 12.18 -31.44 6.76
N LEU A 261 10.91 -31.18 6.46
CA LEU A 261 10.31 -31.51 5.18
C LEU A 261 10.96 -30.69 4.05
N LEU A 262 11.10 -29.38 4.24
CA LEU A 262 11.65 -28.47 3.22
C LEU A 262 13.12 -28.70 2.92
N ARG A 263 13.91 -29.30 3.82
CA ARG A 263 15.33 -29.60 3.62
C ARG A 263 15.61 -30.45 2.38
N SER A 264 14.64 -31.27 1.97
CA SER A 264 14.76 -32.11 0.78
C SER A 264 14.59 -31.34 -0.54
N PHE A 265 14.08 -30.12 -0.50
CA PHE A 265 13.73 -29.31 -1.68
C PHE A 265 14.57 -28.04 -1.83
N PHE A 266 15.06 -27.49 -0.70
CA PHE A 266 15.79 -26.23 -0.69
C PHE A 266 17.09 -26.29 0.10
N PRO A 267 18.14 -25.60 -0.35
CA PRO A 267 19.33 -25.38 0.45
C PRO A 267 18.95 -24.62 1.73
N MET A 268 19.66 -24.94 2.82
CA MET A 268 19.32 -24.41 4.14
C MET A 268 20.57 -24.05 4.93
N VAL A 269 20.48 -22.92 5.63
CA VAL A 269 21.41 -22.52 6.70
C VAL A 269 20.67 -22.56 8.03
N THR A 270 21.36 -22.99 9.07
CA THR A 270 20.78 -23.11 10.41
C THR A 270 21.66 -22.37 11.39
N ARG A 271 21.05 -21.56 12.25
CA ARG A 271 21.73 -20.91 13.35
C ARG A 271 21.76 -21.88 14.53
N ASP A 272 22.85 -22.63 14.63
CA ASP A 272 23.08 -23.55 15.76
C ASP A 272 23.45 -22.73 17.01
N LYS A 273 22.65 -22.86 18.05
CA LYS A 273 22.86 -22.28 19.38
C LYS A 273 23.03 -23.35 20.45
N THR A 274 23.19 -24.62 20.02
CA THR A 274 23.41 -25.73 20.94
C THR A 274 24.74 -25.54 21.67
N GLY A 275 24.68 -25.27 22.98
CA GLY A 275 25.84 -25.02 23.83
C GLY A 275 26.11 -23.54 24.16
N GLU A 276 25.43 -22.58 23.55
CA GLU A 276 25.49 -21.19 24.01
C GLU A 276 24.65 -21.03 25.28
N THR A 277 25.26 -20.53 26.35
CA THR A 277 24.51 -20.09 27.54
C THR A 277 23.68 -18.88 27.14
N PRO A 278 22.35 -18.87 27.39
CA PRO A 278 21.51 -17.72 27.07
C PRO A 278 22.09 -16.46 27.71
N ASP A 279 22.50 -15.48 26.90
CA ASP A 279 22.92 -14.18 27.44
C ASP A 279 21.67 -13.48 28.00
N PRO A 280 21.61 -13.23 29.33
CA PRO A 280 20.45 -12.59 29.97
C PRO A 280 20.21 -11.15 29.48
N ARG A 281 21.17 -10.57 28.74
CA ARG A 281 21.05 -9.24 28.13
C ARG A 281 20.31 -9.26 26.78
N VAL A 282 20.17 -10.42 26.16
CA VAL A 282 19.52 -10.59 24.87
C VAL A 282 18.03 -10.75 25.09
N ASN A 283 17.30 -9.63 25.01
CA ASN A 283 15.85 -9.65 24.96
C ASN A 283 15.35 -10.17 23.60
N GLN A 284 14.05 -10.43 23.48
CA GLN A 284 13.42 -11.00 22.30
C GLN A 284 13.60 -10.14 21.04
N PHE A 285 13.58 -8.80 21.16
CA PHE A 285 13.80 -7.89 20.04
C PHE A 285 15.26 -7.90 19.57
N GLU A 286 16.20 -8.04 20.50
CA GLU A 286 17.60 -8.18 20.17
C GLU A 286 17.90 -9.54 19.54
N LYS A 287 17.26 -10.62 20.01
CA LYS A 287 17.34 -11.94 19.39
C LYS A 287 16.85 -11.88 17.94
N GLU A 288 15.68 -11.29 17.66
CA GLU A 288 15.14 -11.15 16.32
C GLU A 288 16.09 -10.39 15.38
N LYS A 289 16.67 -9.29 15.86
CA LYS A 289 17.68 -8.54 15.10
C LYS A 289 18.90 -9.40 14.80
N GLN A 290 19.43 -10.14 15.77
CA GLN A 290 20.58 -11.02 15.58
C GLN A 290 20.28 -12.16 14.61
N ASP A 291 19.11 -12.75 14.67
CA ASP A 291 18.63 -13.77 13.75
C ASP A 291 18.53 -13.21 12.32
N TYR A 292 18.03 -11.98 12.18
CA TYR A 292 17.99 -11.28 10.89
C TYR A 292 19.38 -10.99 10.32
N ILE A 293 20.30 -10.51 11.16
CA ILE A 293 21.72 -10.28 10.79
C ILE A 293 22.34 -11.58 10.29
N PHE A 294 22.16 -12.67 11.03
CA PHE A 294 22.69 -13.99 10.66
C PHE A 294 22.20 -14.41 9.26
N CYS A 295 20.91 -14.36 9.03
CA CYS A 295 20.34 -14.79 7.75
C CYS A 295 20.80 -13.91 6.58
N LEU A 296 20.85 -12.58 6.75
CA LEU A 296 21.36 -11.69 5.72
C LEU A 296 22.84 -11.91 5.43
N GLU A 297 23.65 -12.18 6.46
CA GLU A 297 25.07 -12.48 6.33
C GLU A 297 25.32 -13.81 5.62
N GLN A 298 24.59 -14.87 6.01
CA GLN A 298 24.65 -16.17 5.35
C GLN A 298 24.23 -16.11 3.88
N SER A 299 23.22 -15.30 3.56
CA SER A 299 22.78 -15.07 2.18
C SER A 299 23.92 -14.54 1.30
N LEU A 300 24.72 -13.61 1.82
CA LEU A 300 25.86 -13.05 1.10
C LEU A 300 27.04 -14.00 1.01
N LEU A 301 27.26 -14.84 2.04
CA LEU A 301 28.40 -15.76 2.12
C LEU A 301 28.21 -16.98 1.23
N VAL A 302 27.03 -17.59 1.24
CA VAL A 302 26.77 -18.86 0.55
C VAL A 302 26.73 -18.70 -0.97
N TYR A 303 26.08 -17.64 -1.48
CA TYR A 303 25.84 -17.48 -2.92
C TYR A 303 26.44 -16.21 -3.53
N SER A 304 26.91 -15.25 -2.72
CA SER A 304 27.38 -13.94 -3.20
C SER A 304 26.43 -13.28 -4.22
N PRO A 305 25.12 -13.24 -3.99
CA PRO A 305 24.13 -12.79 -4.95
C PRO A 305 24.29 -11.29 -5.27
N GLU A 306 23.73 -10.85 -6.41
CA GLU A 306 23.66 -9.43 -6.72
C GLU A 306 22.61 -8.72 -5.84
N TYR A 307 21.45 -9.38 -5.64
CA TYR A 307 20.36 -8.90 -4.78
C TYR A 307 19.92 -10.00 -3.81
N VAL A 308 19.63 -9.60 -2.57
CA VAL A 308 19.05 -10.46 -1.53
C VAL A 308 17.65 -9.96 -1.17
N LEU A 309 16.67 -10.83 -1.30
CA LEU A 309 15.32 -10.62 -0.78
C LEU A 309 15.15 -11.41 0.51
N ILE A 310 15.16 -10.75 1.65
CA ILE A 310 14.84 -11.35 2.94
C ILE A 310 13.34 -11.36 3.13
N VAL A 311 12.77 -12.53 3.41
CA VAL A 311 11.33 -12.76 3.57
C VAL A 311 11.07 -13.44 4.91
N GLU A 312 10.12 -12.96 5.67
CA GLU A 312 9.64 -13.63 6.89
C GLU A 312 8.73 -14.82 6.51
N ASP A 313 8.66 -15.82 7.38
CA ASP A 313 7.95 -17.09 7.11
C ASP A 313 6.41 -16.96 7.02
N ASP A 314 5.86 -15.77 7.24
CA ASP A 314 4.45 -15.42 7.09
C ASP A 314 4.19 -14.35 6.02
N ALA A 315 5.15 -14.11 5.14
CA ALA A 315 5.05 -13.18 4.03
C ALA A 315 4.87 -13.92 2.69
N VAL A 316 3.63 -14.26 2.36
CA VAL A 316 3.27 -14.99 1.14
C VAL A 316 3.41 -14.08 -0.09
N PRO A 317 4.20 -14.47 -1.12
CA PRO A 317 4.40 -13.65 -2.32
C PRO A 317 3.14 -13.60 -3.18
N GLU A 318 2.93 -12.44 -3.81
CA GLU A 318 1.91 -12.25 -4.85
C GLU A 318 2.35 -12.86 -6.18
N GLU A 319 1.40 -13.17 -7.06
CA GLU A 319 1.68 -13.88 -8.32
C GLU A 319 2.62 -13.14 -9.27
N ASP A 320 2.63 -11.83 -9.23
CA ASP A 320 3.38 -10.95 -10.13
C ASP A 320 4.77 -10.56 -9.59
N ILE A 321 5.16 -11.04 -8.38
CA ILE A 321 6.38 -10.64 -7.69
C ILE A 321 7.63 -10.71 -8.59
N PHE A 322 7.87 -11.82 -9.28
CA PHE A 322 9.08 -11.95 -10.10
C PHE A 322 9.04 -11.09 -11.37
N ALA A 323 7.85 -10.91 -11.97
CA ALA A 323 7.69 -10.03 -13.13
C ALA A 323 7.96 -8.57 -12.76
N VAL A 324 7.45 -8.14 -11.61
CA VAL A 324 7.67 -6.79 -11.07
C VAL A 324 9.11 -6.60 -10.65
N LEU A 325 9.70 -7.54 -9.88
CA LEU A 325 11.09 -7.45 -9.48
C LEU A 325 12.03 -7.41 -10.69
N GLN A 326 11.81 -8.23 -11.70
CA GLN A 326 12.60 -8.19 -12.93
C GLN A 326 12.51 -6.80 -13.61
N HIS A 327 11.30 -6.23 -13.71
CA HIS A 327 11.13 -4.88 -14.25
C HIS A 327 11.87 -3.82 -13.39
N LEU A 328 11.76 -3.89 -12.06
CA LEU A 328 12.41 -2.95 -11.16
C LEU A 328 13.94 -3.05 -11.23
N LEU A 329 14.49 -4.26 -11.18
CA LEU A 329 15.93 -4.50 -11.21
C LEU A 329 16.55 -4.05 -12.53
N LEU A 330 15.92 -4.35 -13.66
CA LEU A 330 16.47 -4.04 -14.98
C LEU A 330 16.22 -2.59 -15.42
N ALA A 331 15.04 -2.03 -15.15
CA ALA A 331 14.63 -0.75 -15.72
C ALA A 331 14.67 0.42 -14.73
N ARG A 332 14.45 0.17 -13.42
CA ARG A 332 14.27 1.26 -12.45
C ARG A 332 15.51 1.46 -11.56
N PHE A 333 16.16 0.39 -11.10
CA PHE A 333 17.32 0.50 -10.19
C PHE A 333 18.60 0.96 -10.89
N SER A 334 18.61 1.05 -12.21
CA SER A 334 19.66 1.74 -12.96
C SER A 334 19.71 3.26 -12.70
N LYS A 335 18.58 3.86 -12.23
CA LYS A 335 18.51 5.28 -11.88
C LYS A 335 19.36 5.56 -10.62
N SER A 336 20.15 6.64 -10.64
CA SER A 336 21.14 6.96 -9.60
C SER A 336 20.55 7.01 -8.18
N TYR A 337 19.39 7.63 -8.01
CA TYR A 337 18.76 7.81 -6.70
C TYR A 337 18.22 6.50 -6.08
N LEU A 338 17.93 5.46 -6.90
CA LEU A 338 17.50 4.16 -6.41
C LEU A 338 18.66 3.20 -6.23
N ARG A 339 19.75 3.35 -6.99
CA ARG A 339 20.93 2.46 -6.94
C ARG A 339 21.55 2.42 -5.54
N ASP A 340 21.61 3.58 -4.87
CA ASP A 340 22.27 3.73 -3.58
C ASP A 340 21.33 3.53 -2.38
N ALA A 341 20.06 3.19 -2.64
CA ALA A 341 19.09 2.93 -1.59
C ALA A 341 19.57 1.82 -0.64
N LEU A 342 19.33 2.01 0.66
CA LEU A 342 19.70 1.02 1.67
C LEU A 342 18.87 -0.24 1.55
N TYR A 343 17.56 -0.09 1.30
CA TYR A 343 16.65 -1.21 1.07
C TYR A 343 15.37 -0.78 0.34
N PHE A 344 14.67 -1.78 -0.21
CA PHE A 344 13.31 -1.65 -0.72
C PHE A 344 12.39 -2.59 0.05
N LYS A 345 11.32 -2.08 0.62
CA LYS A 345 10.26 -2.91 1.20
C LYS A 345 9.31 -3.37 0.10
N LEU A 346 8.88 -4.63 0.17
CA LEU A 346 7.85 -5.18 -0.71
C LEU A 346 6.48 -5.24 -0.03
N TYR A 347 6.40 -4.73 1.18
CA TYR A 347 5.19 -4.65 1.98
C TYR A 347 5.08 -3.31 2.69
N HIS A 348 3.89 -2.78 2.65
CA HIS A 348 3.50 -1.61 3.42
C HIS A 348 2.13 -1.88 4.06
N PRO A 349 1.97 -1.74 5.38
CA PRO A 349 0.70 -1.95 6.04
C PRO A 349 -0.41 -1.12 5.42
N GLU A 350 -1.52 -1.73 5.06
CA GLU A 350 -2.63 -1.12 4.34
C GLU A 350 -3.22 0.06 5.10
N ARG A 351 -3.27 -0.03 6.44
CA ARG A 351 -3.73 1.06 7.32
C ARG A 351 -2.93 2.36 7.20
N LEU A 352 -1.66 2.27 6.74
CA LEU A 352 -0.76 3.42 6.55
C LEU A 352 -0.80 3.96 5.12
N GLN A 353 -1.52 3.32 4.21
CA GLN A 353 -1.56 3.69 2.79
C GLN A 353 -2.66 4.71 2.46
N ARG A 354 -3.29 5.35 3.43
CA ARG A 354 -4.35 6.34 3.23
C ARG A 354 -3.81 7.65 2.66
N TYR A 355 -4.64 8.39 1.91
CA TYR A 355 -4.29 9.72 1.40
C TYR A 355 -4.08 10.74 2.53
N PHE A 356 -4.88 10.65 3.60
CA PHE A 356 -4.72 11.51 4.79
C PHE A 356 -3.49 11.18 5.65
N ASN A 357 -2.76 10.13 5.36
CA ASN A 357 -1.44 9.95 5.96
C ASN A 357 -0.46 10.85 5.21
N PRO A 358 0.00 12.00 5.80
CA PRO A 358 0.54 13.11 5.05
C PRO A 358 1.89 12.78 4.43
N GLU A 359 1.85 12.34 3.19
CA GLU A 359 2.99 12.22 2.31
C GLU A 359 2.72 13.04 1.05
N PRO A 360 3.61 13.97 0.66
CA PRO A 360 3.34 14.89 -0.45
C PRO A 360 2.97 14.19 -1.75
N MET A 361 3.59 13.05 -2.05
CA MET A 361 3.33 12.29 -3.28
C MET A 361 1.91 11.68 -3.30
N ARG A 362 1.42 11.22 -2.15
CA ARG A 362 0.04 10.70 -2.03
C ARG A 362 -1.00 11.80 -2.17
N ILE A 363 -0.71 12.96 -1.60
CA ILE A 363 -1.58 14.15 -1.75
C ILE A 363 -1.65 14.55 -3.23
N LEU A 364 -0.52 14.59 -3.94
CA LEU A 364 -0.49 14.88 -5.38
C LEU A 364 -1.22 13.83 -6.20
N GLU A 365 -1.08 12.55 -5.87
CA GLU A 365 -1.85 11.45 -6.48
C GLU A 365 -3.35 11.66 -6.30
N TRP A 366 -3.78 12.00 -5.08
CA TRP A 366 -5.18 12.24 -4.73
C TRP A 366 -5.77 13.44 -5.46
N LEU A 367 -5.04 14.55 -5.49
CA LEU A 367 -5.41 15.74 -6.26
C LEU A 367 -5.47 15.43 -7.76
N GLY A 368 -4.48 14.72 -8.30
CA GLY A 368 -4.45 14.30 -9.70
C GLY A 368 -5.65 13.43 -10.07
N LEU A 369 -6.05 12.51 -9.18
CA LEU A 369 -7.25 11.69 -9.37
C LEU A 369 -8.51 12.55 -9.46
N GLY A 370 -8.68 13.52 -8.55
CA GLY A 370 -9.79 14.46 -8.57
C GLY A 370 -9.81 15.33 -9.83
N MET A 371 -8.66 15.90 -10.20
CA MET A 371 -8.52 16.73 -11.39
C MET A 371 -8.80 15.96 -12.68
N PHE A 372 -8.50 14.69 -12.74
CA PHE A 372 -8.80 13.84 -13.90
C PHE A 372 -10.26 13.40 -13.93
N LEU A 373 -10.78 12.85 -12.83
CA LEU A 373 -12.14 12.30 -12.79
C LEU A 373 -13.21 13.39 -12.78
N GLY A 374 -12.93 14.57 -12.26
CA GLY A 374 -13.88 15.68 -12.24
C GLY A 374 -14.42 16.05 -13.63
N PRO A 375 -13.57 16.42 -14.60
CA PRO A 375 -13.98 16.69 -15.97
C PRO A 375 -14.62 15.48 -16.68
N VAL A 376 -14.08 14.28 -16.49
CA VAL A 376 -14.60 13.05 -17.11
C VAL A 376 -16.04 12.79 -16.65
N LEU A 377 -16.30 12.82 -15.35
CA LEU A 377 -17.64 12.62 -14.80
C LEU A 377 -18.59 13.74 -15.16
N ASN A 378 -18.09 14.99 -15.27
CA ASN A 378 -18.92 16.09 -15.78
C ASN A 378 -19.33 15.88 -17.24
N CYS A 379 -18.43 15.36 -18.09
CA CYS A 379 -18.77 15.02 -19.48
C CYS A 379 -19.84 13.92 -19.53
N VAL A 380 -19.69 12.86 -18.74
CA VAL A 380 -20.69 11.79 -18.62
C VAL A 380 -22.03 12.32 -18.14
N TYR A 381 -22.03 13.16 -17.11
CA TYR A 381 -23.21 13.79 -16.58
C TYR A 381 -23.90 14.69 -17.60
N SER A 382 -23.13 15.51 -18.33
CA SER A 382 -23.63 16.39 -19.37
C SER A 382 -24.27 15.60 -20.51
N TRP A 383 -23.65 14.52 -20.94
CA TRP A 383 -24.18 13.61 -21.94
C TRP A 383 -25.48 12.95 -21.46
N ALA A 384 -25.51 12.40 -20.25
CA ALA A 384 -26.67 11.71 -19.68
C ALA A 384 -27.88 12.64 -19.47
N THR A 385 -27.65 13.93 -19.15
CA THR A 385 -28.72 14.90 -18.86
C THR A 385 -29.07 15.78 -20.05
N GLY A 386 -28.41 15.66 -21.21
CA GLY A 386 -28.60 16.50 -22.39
C GLY A 386 -28.25 17.98 -22.15
N ARG A 387 -27.46 18.30 -21.12
CA ARG A 387 -27.11 19.68 -20.77
C ARG A 387 -25.80 20.07 -21.46
N PRO A 388 -25.70 21.33 -21.90
CA PRO A 388 -24.46 21.77 -22.53
C PRO A 388 -23.33 21.82 -21.53
N SER A 389 -22.25 21.17 -21.89
CA SER A 389 -20.83 21.23 -21.48
C SER A 389 -20.40 21.85 -20.14
N LEU A 390 -19.14 21.83 -19.96
CA LEU A 390 -18.26 22.16 -18.83
C LEU A 390 -18.81 23.24 -17.89
N SER A 391 -19.33 22.77 -16.75
CA SER A 391 -19.71 23.64 -15.62
C SER A 391 -18.71 23.50 -14.50
N TRP A 392 -17.90 24.52 -14.21
CA TRP A 392 -16.87 24.48 -13.17
C TRP A 392 -17.37 24.02 -11.80
N PRO A 393 -18.55 24.45 -11.30
CA PRO A 393 -19.08 23.93 -10.03
C PRO A 393 -19.35 22.42 -10.06
N ILE A 394 -19.81 21.88 -11.19
CA ILE A 394 -20.06 20.45 -11.35
C ILE A 394 -18.75 19.67 -11.47
N VAL A 395 -17.76 20.20 -12.21
CA VAL A 395 -16.40 19.63 -12.28
C VAL A 395 -15.77 19.56 -10.89
N LEU A 396 -15.84 20.66 -10.13
CA LEU A 396 -15.32 20.71 -8.77
C LEU A 396 -16.04 19.72 -7.85
N PHE A 397 -17.36 19.63 -7.97
CA PHE A 397 -18.14 18.63 -7.22
C PHE A 397 -17.64 17.22 -7.51
N PHE A 398 -17.53 16.83 -8.80
CA PHE A 398 -17.09 15.49 -9.15
C PHE A 398 -15.62 15.23 -8.80
N ALA A 399 -14.76 16.23 -8.82
CA ALA A 399 -13.41 16.13 -8.32
C ALA A 399 -13.38 15.79 -6.83
N LEU A 400 -14.08 16.58 -6.01
CA LEU A 400 -14.18 16.35 -4.56
C LEU A 400 -14.92 15.03 -4.23
N TYR A 401 -15.96 14.70 -4.98
CA TYR A 401 -16.69 13.44 -4.86
C TYR A 401 -15.77 12.23 -5.11
N SER A 402 -14.99 12.26 -6.19
CA SER A 402 -14.04 11.18 -6.51
C SER A 402 -12.92 11.06 -5.48
N MET A 403 -12.42 12.20 -5.00
CA MET A 403 -11.42 12.24 -3.93
C MET A 403 -11.98 11.66 -2.63
N ALA A 404 -13.21 12.05 -2.24
CA ALA A 404 -13.86 11.51 -1.06
C ALA A 404 -14.12 10.00 -1.19
N LEU A 405 -14.62 9.55 -2.34
CA LEU A 405 -14.90 8.15 -2.59
C LEU A 405 -13.63 7.29 -2.50
N SER A 406 -12.55 7.71 -3.14
CA SER A 406 -11.29 6.96 -3.15
C SER A 406 -10.66 6.85 -1.75
N GLU A 407 -10.75 7.90 -0.92
CA GLU A 407 -10.28 7.85 0.48
C GLU A 407 -11.18 6.97 1.35
N LEU A 408 -12.52 7.12 1.24
CA LEU A 408 -13.46 6.40 2.08
C LEU A 408 -13.52 4.89 1.78
N VAL A 409 -13.36 4.51 0.52
CA VAL A 409 -13.19 3.09 0.13
C VAL A 409 -11.85 2.57 0.63
N GLY A 410 -10.81 3.35 0.52
CA GLY A 410 -9.44 3.05 0.94
C GLY A 410 -8.46 3.04 -0.24
N ARG A 411 -7.41 3.87 -0.15
CA ARG A 411 -6.40 4.03 -1.20
C ARG A 411 -5.79 2.71 -1.65
N HIS A 412 -5.48 1.80 -0.71
CA HIS A 412 -4.84 0.54 -1.05
C HIS A 412 -5.68 -0.33 -1.99
N TYR A 413 -7.04 -0.27 -1.93
CA TYR A 413 -7.90 -0.95 -2.92
C TYR A 413 -7.80 -0.31 -4.30
N MET A 414 -7.53 1.00 -4.37
CA MET A 414 -7.26 1.67 -5.65
C MET A 414 -5.90 1.31 -6.22
N LEU A 415 -4.92 1.02 -5.36
CA LEU A 415 -3.58 0.59 -5.77
C LEU A 415 -3.59 -0.76 -6.48
N GLU A 416 -4.57 -1.63 -6.21
CA GLU A 416 -4.71 -2.93 -6.89
C GLU A 416 -4.84 -2.79 -8.42
N LEU A 417 -5.35 -1.63 -8.91
CA LEU A 417 -5.37 -1.34 -10.35
C LEU A 417 -3.97 -1.29 -10.97
N ARG A 418 -2.93 -1.06 -10.19
CA ARG A 418 -1.54 -1.05 -10.68
C ARG A 418 -0.99 -2.45 -10.95
N ARG A 419 -1.65 -3.50 -10.47
CA ARG A 419 -1.29 -4.90 -10.78
C ARG A 419 -1.57 -5.29 -12.23
N LEU A 420 -2.29 -4.47 -12.99
CA LEU A 420 -2.55 -4.70 -14.42
C LEU A 420 -1.26 -4.82 -15.25
N ALA A 421 -0.18 -4.15 -14.84
CA ALA A 421 1.11 -4.27 -15.50
C ALA A 421 2.28 -3.94 -14.56
N PRO A 422 3.44 -4.64 -14.66
CA PRO A 422 4.62 -4.36 -13.83
C PRO A 422 5.13 -2.91 -13.94
N THR A 423 4.89 -2.25 -15.07
CA THR A 423 5.27 -0.86 -15.31
C THR A 423 4.46 0.16 -14.51
N LEU A 424 3.27 -0.22 -14.02
CA LEU A 424 2.39 0.62 -13.20
C LEU A 424 2.76 0.64 -11.72
N TYR A 425 3.58 -0.31 -11.28
CA TYR A 425 4.09 -0.33 -9.93
C TYR A 425 4.90 0.92 -9.62
N ASN A 426 4.68 1.47 -8.44
CA ASN A 426 5.34 2.68 -8.00
C ASN A 426 6.39 2.38 -6.92
N ILE A 427 7.38 3.26 -6.81
CA ILE A 427 8.39 3.24 -5.76
C ILE A 427 8.25 4.57 -5.02
N VAL A 428 7.90 4.51 -3.74
CA VAL A 428 7.69 5.70 -2.90
C VAL A 428 8.63 5.65 -1.69
N PRO A 429 8.91 6.77 -1.04
CA PRO A 429 9.70 6.79 0.19
C PRO A 429 9.09 5.87 1.26
N VAL A 430 9.95 5.18 2.02
CA VAL A 430 9.52 4.26 3.05
C VAL A 430 8.95 4.99 4.26
N THR A 431 7.96 4.38 4.92
CA THR A 431 7.49 4.77 6.25
C THR A 431 8.01 3.82 7.32
N GLU A 432 7.89 4.21 8.58
CA GLU A 432 8.16 3.33 9.72
C GLU A 432 7.33 2.04 9.62
N CYS A 433 7.70 1.03 10.41
CA CYS A 433 6.98 -0.23 10.57
C CYS A 433 7.19 -1.26 9.47
N CYS A 434 7.27 -2.48 9.97
CA CYS A 434 7.07 -3.76 9.29
C CYS A 434 8.11 -4.10 8.22
N THR A 435 8.74 -5.27 8.38
CA THR A 435 9.84 -5.73 7.53
C THR A 435 9.62 -7.15 6.99
N PRO A 436 8.38 -7.58 6.66
CA PRO A 436 8.13 -8.97 6.28
C PRO A 436 8.81 -9.38 4.97
N ALA A 437 9.09 -8.42 4.08
CA ALA A 437 9.86 -8.67 2.86
C ALA A 437 10.70 -7.46 2.49
N MET A 438 12.03 -7.64 2.46
CA MET A 438 12.99 -6.57 2.22
C MET A 438 14.03 -6.98 1.19
N LEU A 439 14.16 -6.16 0.15
CA LEU A 439 15.13 -6.33 -0.93
C LEU A 439 16.34 -5.42 -0.70
N PHE A 440 17.52 -6.00 -0.80
CA PHE A 440 18.82 -5.33 -0.70
C PHE A 440 19.66 -5.61 -1.94
N SER A 441 20.42 -4.63 -2.41
CA SER A 441 21.58 -4.93 -3.26
C SER A 441 22.72 -5.49 -2.37
N ALA A 442 23.65 -6.26 -2.91
CA ALA A 442 24.75 -6.80 -2.11
C ALA A 442 25.57 -5.69 -1.39
N PRO A 443 25.89 -4.54 -2.01
CA PRO A 443 26.55 -3.45 -1.30
C PRO A 443 25.69 -2.85 -0.17
N SER A 444 24.41 -2.65 -0.39
CA SER A 444 23.51 -2.10 0.64
C SER A 444 23.26 -3.07 1.78
N ALA A 445 23.19 -4.38 1.50
CA ALA A 445 23.11 -5.42 2.52
C ALA A 445 24.31 -5.37 3.47
N ARG A 446 25.54 -5.20 2.94
CA ARG A 446 26.75 -5.06 3.77
C ARG A 446 26.72 -3.80 4.62
N ARG A 447 26.22 -2.68 4.09
CA ARG A 447 26.03 -1.44 4.88
C ARG A 447 25.01 -1.66 6.00
N ALA A 448 23.84 -2.24 5.68
CA ALA A 448 22.79 -2.55 6.66
C ALA A 448 23.31 -3.47 7.79
N LEU A 449 24.07 -4.51 7.45
CA LEU A 449 24.72 -5.39 8.42
C LEU A 449 25.67 -4.61 9.35
N GLY A 450 26.53 -3.76 8.80
CA GLY A 450 27.45 -2.93 9.58
C GLY A 450 26.70 -2.02 10.57
N TYR A 451 25.59 -1.43 10.15
CA TYR A 451 24.76 -0.59 11.01
C TYR A 451 24.02 -1.39 12.10
N LEU A 452 23.36 -2.48 11.72
CA LEU A 452 22.58 -3.29 12.65
C LEU A 452 23.45 -3.95 13.74
N LYS A 453 24.68 -4.35 13.41
CA LYS A 453 25.64 -4.90 14.40
C LYS A 453 26.00 -3.87 15.49
N GLY A 454 26.01 -2.59 15.16
CA GLY A 454 26.28 -1.50 16.11
C GLY A 454 25.08 -1.02 16.92
N MET A 455 23.89 -1.57 16.71
CA MET A 455 22.66 -1.17 17.37
C MET A 455 22.16 -2.22 18.35
N HIS A 456 21.52 -1.79 19.44
CA HIS A 456 20.89 -2.71 20.40
C HIS A 456 19.36 -2.51 20.35
N CYS A 457 18.64 -3.60 20.07
CA CYS A 457 17.18 -3.59 19.99
C CYS A 457 16.53 -3.90 21.35
N ARG A 458 15.39 -3.26 21.60
CA ARG A 458 14.61 -3.40 22.83
C ARG A 458 13.14 -3.08 22.58
N GLN A 459 12.31 -3.27 23.57
CA GLN A 459 10.91 -2.84 23.50
C GLN A 459 10.82 -1.34 23.12
N GLY A 460 10.01 -1.00 22.11
CA GLY A 460 9.89 0.35 21.56
C GLY A 460 11.01 0.75 20.59
N PHE A 461 12.04 -0.08 20.42
CA PHE A 461 13.10 0.10 19.41
C PHE A 461 13.46 -1.27 18.81
N ALA A 462 12.52 -1.82 18.04
CA ALA A 462 12.68 -3.08 17.35
C ALA A 462 13.49 -2.92 16.04
N LYS A 463 13.81 -4.01 15.38
CA LYS A 463 14.61 -4.10 14.16
C LYS A 463 14.13 -3.14 13.05
N ASP A 464 12.82 -3.03 12.85
CA ASP A 464 12.18 -2.17 11.86
C ASP A 464 12.41 -0.68 12.15
N ILE A 465 12.22 -0.27 13.41
CA ILE A 465 12.50 1.10 13.87
C ILE A 465 13.99 1.40 13.78
N ALA A 466 14.86 0.44 14.14
CA ALA A 466 16.31 0.58 14.03
C ALA A 466 16.72 0.85 12.56
N LEU A 467 16.24 0.07 11.62
CA LEU A 467 16.49 0.27 10.18
C LEU A 467 15.96 1.62 9.68
N TYR A 468 14.74 1.99 10.09
CA TYR A 468 14.16 3.27 9.70
C TYR A 468 14.94 4.47 10.27
N SER A 469 15.45 4.36 11.49
CA SER A 469 16.25 5.43 12.13
C SER A 469 17.54 5.76 11.36
N LEU A 470 18.09 4.80 10.59
CA LEU A 470 19.29 5.00 9.77
C LEU A 470 19.09 6.04 8.67
N LEU A 471 17.85 6.21 8.18
CA LEU A 471 17.54 7.17 7.14
C LEU A 471 17.84 8.60 7.62
N ARG A 472 17.53 8.90 8.89
CA ARG A 472 17.84 10.20 9.49
C ARG A 472 19.26 10.28 10.03
N THR A 473 19.74 9.23 10.73
CA THR A 473 21.01 9.26 11.46
C THR A 473 22.23 9.08 10.57
N LYS A 474 22.08 8.41 9.42
CA LYS A 474 23.16 8.12 8.46
C LYS A 474 22.94 8.73 7.10
N GLY A 475 21.82 9.45 6.87
CA GLY A 475 21.49 10.02 5.56
C GLY A 475 21.20 8.98 4.49
N GLU A 476 20.79 7.78 4.89
CA GLU A 476 20.43 6.70 3.96
C GLU A 476 19.03 6.93 3.37
N ASN A 477 18.80 6.40 2.18
CA ASN A 477 17.49 6.41 1.53
C ASN A 477 16.92 4.99 1.49
N ALA A 478 15.61 4.86 1.65
CA ALA A 478 14.91 3.61 1.48
C ALA A 478 13.51 3.84 0.89
N TYR A 479 13.00 2.83 0.23
CA TYR A 479 11.77 2.93 -0.53
C TYR A 479 10.86 1.74 -0.27
N VAL A 480 9.59 1.88 -0.67
CA VAL A 480 8.61 0.78 -0.68
C VAL A 480 7.97 0.69 -2.06
N VAL A 481 7.70 -0.53 -2.50
CA VAL A 481 7.01 -0.83 -3.75
C VAL A 481 5.50 -0.83 -3.47
N GLU A 482 4.71 -0.14 -4.29
CA GLU A 482 3.25 -0.10 -4.20
C GLU A 482 2.62 -0.51 -5.55
N PRO A 483 1.60 -1.41 -5.52
CA PRO A 483 1.03 -2.15 -4.39
C PRO A 483 1.99 -3.18 -3.79
N ASN A 484 1.58 -3.76 -2.64
CA ASN A 484 2.36 -4.78 -1.94
C ASN A 484 2.65 -5.99 -2.85
N LEU A 485 3.87 -6.52 -2.78
CA LEU A 485 4.28 -7.73 -3.50
C LEU A 485 4.25 -8.99 -2.62
N VAL A 486 3.92 -8.82 -1.34
CA VAL A 486 3.68 -9.92 -0.41
C VAL A 486 2.43 -9.61 0.44
N ARG A 487 1.71 -10.65 0.84
CA ARG A 487 0.65 -10.61 1.84
C ARG A 487 1.21 -11.09 3.17
N HIS A 488 1.01 -10.34 4.22
CA HIS A 488 1.38 -10.74 5.56
C HIS A 488 0.24 -11.53 6.20
N VAL A 489 0.40 -12.87 6.29
CA VAL A 489 -0.63 -13.80 6.74
C VAL A 489 -0.49 -14.20 8.22
N GLY A 490 0.57 -13.75 8.89
CA GLY A 490 0.86 -14.08 10.28
C GLY A 490 -0.12 -13.47 11.26
N MET A 491 -1.00 -14.29 11.82
CA MET A 491 -1.98 -13.88 12.83
C MET A 491 -1.39 -13.87 14.24
N TYR A 492 -0.39 -14.70 14.48
CA TYR A 492 0.28 -14.83 15.77
C TYR A 492 1.73 -14.40 15.66
N SER A 493 2.13 -13.45 16.47
CA SER A 493 3.51 -12.96 16.50
C SER A 493 4.39 -13.90 17.33
N SER A 494 5.55 -14.27 16.79
CA SER A 494 6.61 -14.96 17.58
C SER A 494 7.24 -14.06 18.63
N LEU A 495 7.18 -12.74 18.46
CA LEU A 495 7.70 -11.74 19.41
C LEU A 495 6.74 -11.43 20.55
N ARG A 496 5.46 -11.59 20.32
CA ARG A 496 4.43 -11.30 21.31
C ARG A 496 3.63 -12.57 21.48
N ILE A 497 3.68 -13.17 22.64
CA ILE A 497 2.81 -14.30 23.01
C ILE A 497 1.38 -13.74 23.00
N ASN A 498 0.77 -13.71 21.83
CA ASN A 498 -0.62 -13.29 21.68
C ASN A 498 -1.50 -14.53 21.68
N ASP A 499 -2.29 -14.70 22.73
CA ASP A 499 -3.31 -15.77 22.79
C ASP A 499 -4.47 -15.50 21.81
N ASN A 500 -4.68 -14.23 21.46
CA ASN A 500 -5.68 -13.80 20.49
C ASN A 500 -5.02 -13.22 19.23
N PRO A 501 -5.41 -13.64 18.03
CA PRO A 501 -4.94 -13.05 16.81
C PRO A 501 -5.38 -11.58 16.71
N LYS A 502 -4.49 -10.72 16.25
CA LYS A 502 -4.83 -9.33 15.93
C LYS A 502 -5.02 -9.22 14.44
N LEU A 503 -6.18 -8.70 14.03
CA LEU A 503 -6.37 -8.21 12.66
C LEU A 503 -5.39 -7.05 12.44
N LEU A 504 -4.51 -7.20 11.47
CA LEU A 504 -3.47 -6.22 11.13
C LEU A 504 -4.04 -5.08 10.29
#